data_8b3e5353b5a348d05e09d198ae220077
#
_entry.id   8b3e5353b5a348d05e09d198ae220077
#
_cell.length_a   1.000
_cell.length_b   1.000
_cell.length_c   1.000
_cell.angle_alpha   90.00
_cell.angle_beta   90.00
_cell.angle_gamma   90.00
#
_symmetry.space_group_name_H-M   'P 1'
#
loop_
_entity.id
_entity.type
_entity.pdbx_description
1 polymer ?
#
loop_
_entity_poly.entity_id
_entity_poly.type
_entity_poly.pdbx_seq_one_letter_code
_entity_poly.pdbx_strand_id
1 'polypeptide(L)'
;MAYVNYGDDYGKKVVIVDIADQSRVLVDGEDFPRVLYPIKRLTMTKLLIPLSKGARPGTLEAASEEFGLEKKWEATATAKMLAKREKRAELTDFERFKVMRQRKSRSHAVKKLVHRAISKKPAKKPAKPVKEEPKKQVAKAKKGKK
;
A
#
# COMPACT_ATOMS: atom_id res chain seq x y z
N MET A 1 -17.69 -4.83 -1.55
CA MET A 1 -17.33 -4.53 -0.17
C MET A 1 -16.42 -3.31 -0.10
N ALA A 2 -16.55 -2.48 0.91
CA ALA A 2 -15.70 -1.34 1.20
C ALA A 2 -15.34 -1.29 2.69
N TYR A 3 -14.41 -0.44 3.08
CA TYR A 3 -14.15 -0.13 4.48
C TYR A 3 -14.11 1.39 4.69
N VAL A 4 -14.44 1.80 5.91
CA VAL A 4 -14.48 3.22 6.29
C VAL A 4 -13.07 3.73 6.51
N ASN A 5 -12.68 4.78 5.79
CA ASN A 5 -11.31 5.29 5.80
C ASN A 5 -11.07 6.38 6.85
N TYR A 6 -12.11 7.12 7.25
CA TYR A 6 -12.01 8.14 8.29
C TYR A 6 -13.36 8.47 8.93
N GLY A 7 -13.32 9.02 10.13
CA GLY A 7 -14.46 9.31 11.01
C GLY A 7 -14.52 8.35 12.18
N ASP A 8 -15.63 8.41 12.92
CA ASP A 8 -15.84 7.63 14.13
C ASP A 8 -15.87 6.11 13.86
N ASP A 9 -16.31 5.76 12.64
CA ASP A 9 -16.39 4.38 12.17
C ASP A 9 -15.13 3.90 11.45
N TYR A 10 -13.99 4.56 11.64
CA TYR A 10 -12.73 4.21 10.96
C TYR A 10 -12.37 2.72 11.11
N GLY A 11 -12.07 2.07 10.01
CA GLY A 11 -11.66 0.66 9.98
C GLY A 11 -12.80 -0.34 9.85
N LYS A 12 -14.06 0.06 10.12
CA LYS A 12 -15.21 -0.85 9.99
C LYS A 12 -15.43 -1.29 8.54
N LYS A 13 -15.81 -2.53 8.37
CA LYS A 13 -16.13 -3.15 7.09
C LYS A 13 -17.60 -2.94 6.76
N VAL A 14 -17.88 -2.61 5.52
CA VAL A 14 -19.26 -2.38 5.03
C VAL A 14 -19.45 -2.96 3.64
N VAL A 15 -20.67 -3.36 3.34
CA VAL A 15 -21.07 -3.78 2.01
C VAL A 15 -21.97 -2.71 1.40
N ILE A 16 -21.69 -2.31 0.18
CA ILE A 16 -22.53 -1.39 -0.56
C ILE A 16 -23.68 -2.19 -1.14
N VAL A 17 -24.89 -1.88 -0.71
CA VAL A 17 -26.12 -2.57 -1.09
C VAL A 17 -26.82 -1.85 -2.24
N ASP A 18 -26.81 -0.52 -2.21
CA ASP A 18 -27.41 0.32 -3.25
C ASP A 18 -26.70 1.67 -3.38
N ILE A 19 -26.96 2.34 -4.49
CA ILE A 19 -26.49 3.71 -4.74
C ILE A 19 -27.70 4.64 -4.64
N ALA A 20 -27.68 5.55 -3.66
CA ALA A 20 -28.75 6.51 -3.47
C ALA A 20 -28.55 7.76 -4.35
N ASP A 21 -27.34 8.34 -4.29
CA ASP A 21 -26.97 9.58 -5.00
C ASP A 21 -25.58 9.47 -5.59
N GLN A 22 -25.15 10.50 -6.33
CA GLN A 22 -23.77 10.62 -6.81
C GLN A 22 -22.72 10.69 -5.68
N SER A 23 -23.14 11.08 -4.47
CA SER A 23 -22.25 11.29 -3.30
C SER A 23 -22.48 10.29 -2.16
N ARG A 24 -23.60 9.57 -2.16
CA ARG A 24 -24.02 8.69 -1.06
C ARG A 24 -24.43 7.30 -1.56
N VAL A 25 -24.07 6.31 -0.78
CA VAL A 25 -24.45 4.91 -1.00
C VAL A 25 -25.14 4.34 0.24
N LEU A 26 -26.03 3.42 0.03
CA LEU A 26 -26.63 2.63 1.10
C LEU A 26 -25.64 1.53 1.47
N VAL A 27 -25.14 1.59 2.68
CA VAL A 27 -24.21 0.59 3.22
C VAL A 27 -24.88 -0.22 4.32
N ASP A 28 -24.43 -1.45 4.46
CA ASP A 28 -24.86 -2.36 5.49
C ASP A 28 -23.70 -3.28 5.87
N GLY A 29 -23.71 -3.84 7.06
CA GLY A 29 -22.62 -4.74 7.51
C GLY A 29 -22.96 -5.40 8.82
N GLU A 30 -22.22 -6.43 9.18
CA GLU A 30 -22.39 -7.20 10.41
C GLU A 30 -22.26 -6.31 11.65
N ASP A 31 -21.20 -5.49 11.70
CA ASP A 31 -20.93 -4.52 12.79
C ASP A 31 -21.33 -3.09 12.44
N PHE A 32 -22.11 -2.90 11.38
CA PHE A 32 -22.43 -1.58 10.86
C PHE A 32 -23.91 -1.47 10.51
N PRO A 33 -24.65 -0.48 11.07
CA PRO A 33 -26.06 -0.31 10.79
C PRO A 33 -26.29 0.08 9.32
N ARG A 34 -27.46 -0.27 8.80
CA ARG A 34 -27.88 0.11 7.45
C ARG A 34 -28.16 1.61 7.35
N VAL A 35 -27.26 2.35 6.74
CA VAL A 35 -27.27 3.82 6.68
C VAL A 35 -26.82 4.32 5.31
N LEU A 36 -27.28 5.53 4.94
CA LEU A 36 -26.74 6.28 3.81
C LEU A 36 -25.40 6.88 4.17
N TYR A 37 -24.35 6.43 3.52
CA TYR A 37 -22.98 6.82 3.85
C TYR A 37 -22.29 7.52 2.67
N PRO A 38 -21.47 8.57 2.92
CA PRO A 38 -20.77 9.29 1.85
C PRO A 38 -19.68 8.43 1.21
N ILE A 39 -19.68 8.34 -0.12
CA ILE A 39 -18.67 7.58 -0.88
C ILE A 39 -17.24 8.04 -0.58
N LYS A 40 -17.05 9.36 -0.34
CA LYS A 40 -15.74 9.95 -0.03
C LYS A 40 -15.06 9.36 1.22
N ARG A 41 -15.85 8.82 2.15
CA ARG A 41 -15.34 8.19 3.39
C ARG A 41 -15.06 6.70 3.21
N LEU A 42 -15.44 6.13 2.08
CA LEU A 42 -15.30 4.70 1.81
C LEU A 42 -14.10 4.45 0.90
N THR A 43 -13.38 3.39 1.20
CA THR A 43 -12.38 2.83 0.30
C THR A 43 -12.86 1.48 -0.19
N MET A 44 -13.06 1.36 -1.50
CA MET A 44 -13.54 0.12 -2.12
C MET A 44 -12.44 -0.93 -2.12
N THR A 45 -12.85 -2.18 -1.92
CA THR A 45 -11.99 -3.36 -2.03
C THR A 45 -12.28 -4.14 -3.30
N LYS A 46 -11.42 -5.08 -3.62
CA LYS A 46 -11.64 -6.00 -4.76
C LYS A 46 -12.61 -7.14 -4.44
N LEU A 47 -13.13 -7.20 -3.21
CA LEU A 47 -14.06 -8.26 -2.78
C LEU A 47 -15.47 -7.91 -3.25
N LEU A 48 -16.00 -8.74 -4.15
CA LEU A 48 -17.35 -8.62 -4.70
C LEU A 48 -18.20 -9.76 -4.16
N ILE A 49 -19.33 -9.42 -3.58
CA ILE A 49 -20.33 -10.37 -3.09
C ILE A 49 -21.47 -10.39 -4.10
N PRO A 50 -21.94 -11.55 -4.54
CA PRO A 50 -23.09 -11.64 -5.45
C PRO A 50 -24.37 -11.32 -4.67
N LEU A 51 -24.83 -10.07 -4.76
CA LEU A 51 -26.02 -9.57 -4.11
C LEU A 51 -26.92 -8.88 -5.11
N SER A 52 -28.24 -9.04 -4.94
CA SER A 52 -29.23 -8.24 -5.66
C SER A 52 -29.25 -6.81 -5.11
N LYS A 53 -29.56 -5.85 -5.98
CA LYS A 53 -29.76 -4.45 -5.59
C LYS A 53 -30.82 -4.33 -4.50
N GLY A 54 -30.56 -3.59 -3.46
CA GLY A 54 -31.50 -3.39 -2.36
C GLY A 54 -31.74 -4.63 -1.48
N ALA A 55 -30.86 -5.64 -1.51
CA ALA A 55 -30.99 -6.86 -0.72
C ALA A 55 -31.29 -6.56 0.75
N ARG A 56 -32.12 -7.40 1.38
CA ARG A 56 -32.46 -7.29 2.80
C ARG A 56 -31.26 -7.69 3.68
N PRO A 57 -31.19 -7.21 4.95
CA PRO A 57 -30.07 -7.53 5.85
C PRO A 57 -29.81 -9.04 6.00
N GLY A 58 -30.85 -9.85 6.22
CA GLY A 58 -30.68 -11.30 6.34
C GLY A 58 -30.17 -11.99 5.06
N THR A 59 -30.52 -11.45 3.88
CA THR A 59 -29.94 -11.93 2.61
C THR A 59 -28.48 -11.57 2.47
N LEU A 60 -28.11 -10.37 2.97
CA LEU A 60 -26.71 -9.92 2.99
C LEU A 60 -25.87 -10.81 3.91
N GLU A 61 -26.37 -11.09 5.11
CA GLU A 61 -25.72 -11.93 6.10
C GLU A 61 -25.46 -13.34 5.54
N ALA A 62 -26.50 -14.01 5.04
CA ALA A 62 -26.37 -15.32 4.40
C ALA A 62 -25.38 -15.33 3.23
N ALA A 63 -25.43 -14.31 2.35
CA ALA A 63 -24.51 -14.21 1.22
C ALA A 63 -23.06 -13.89 1.67
N SER A 64 -22.87 -13.15 2.76
CA SER A 64 -21.55 -12.86 3.32
C SER A 64 -20.90 -14.09 3.94
N GLU A 65 -21.67 -14.90 4.62
CA GLU A 65 -21.24 -16.18 5.19
C GLU A 65 -20.88 -17.19 4.09
N GLU A 66 -21.77 -17.38 3.11
CA GLU A 66 -21.51 -18.25 1.97
C GLU A 66 -20.25 -17.85 1.19
N PHE A 67 -20.07 -16.56 0.97
CA PHE A 67 -18.88 -16.03 0.33
C PHE A 67 -17.63 -16.19 1.20
N GLY A 68 -17.77 -16.37 2.52
CA GLY A 68 -16.67 -16.39 3.48
C GLY A 68 -15.94 -15.04 3.56
N LEU A 69 -16.72 -13.97 3.62
CA LEU A 69 -16.24 -12.59 3.53
C LEU A 69 -15.16 -12.27 4.54
N GLU A 70 -15.33 -12.67 5.78
CA GLU A 70 -14.38 -12.40 6.86
C GLU A 70 -13.01 -13.01 6.58
N LYS A 71 -12.96 -14.29 6.27
CA LYS A 71 -11.69 -15.00 5.97
C LYS A 71 -10.97 -14.37 4.78
N LYS A 72 -11.74 -13.98 3.74
CA LYS A 72 -11.18 -13.31 2.56
C LYS A 72 -10.70 -11.90 2.88
N TRP A 73 -11.41 -11.17 3.75
CA TRP A 73 -11.01 -9.85 4.21
C TRP A 73 -9.72 -9.89 5.01
N GLU A 74 -9.62 -10.75 6.02
CA GLU A 74 -8.42 -10.93 6.84
C GLU A 74 -7.17 -11.31 6.03
N ALA A 75 -7.36 -12.05 4.95
CA ALA A 75 -6.26 -12.40 4.04
C ALA A 75 -5.70 -11.18 3.30
N THR A 76 -6.49 -10.10 3.14
CA THR A 76 -6.07 -8.90 2.40
C THR A 76 -4.93 -8.14 3.10
N ALA A 77 -4.10 -7.46 2.30
CA ALA A 77 -3.03 -6.62 2.82
C ALA A 77 -3.58 -5.44 3.65
N THR A 78 -4.75 -4.91 3.27
CA THR A 78 -5.41 -3.79 3.95
C THR A 78 -5.86 -4.19 5.35
N ALA A 79 -6.53 -5.32 5.53
CA ALA A 79 -6.96 -5.80 6.84
C ALA A 79 -5.76 -6.06 7.76
N LYS A 80 -4.70 -6.69 7.22
CA LYS A 80 -3.45 -6.91 7.95
C LYS A 80 -2.77 -5.61 8.38
N MET A 81 -2.87 -4.56 7.55
CA MET A 81 -2.34 -3.24 7.88
C MET A 81 -3.15 -2.56 8.98
N LEU A 82 -4.50 -2.63 8.93
CA LEU A 82 -5.39 -2.08 9.96
C LEU A 82 -5.16 -2.77 11.30
N ALA A 83 -5.23 -4.09 11.37
CA ALA A 83 -4.97 -4.86 12.58
C ALA A 83 -3.57 -4.59 13.17
N LYS A 84 -2.57 -4.36 12.31
CA LYS A 84 -1.22 -3.99 12.76
C LYS A 84 -1.16 -2.57 13.34
N ARG A 85 -2.01 -1.66 12.85
CA ARG A 85 -2.11 -0.30 13.37
C ARG A 85 -2.79 -0.29 14.74
N GLU A 86 -3.88 -1.04 14.90
CA GLU A 86 -4.57 -1.23 16.18
C GLU A 86 -3.64 -1.81 17.25
N LYS A 87 -2.99 -2.94 16.95
CA LYS A 87 -2.00 -3.52 17.86
C LYS A 87 -0.90 -2.55 18.27
N ARG A 88 -0.49 -1.63 17.38
CA ARG A 88 0.51 -0.61 17.74
C ARG A 88 -0.05 0.49 18.62
N ALA A 89 -1.33 0.81 18.51
CA ALA A 89 -1.98 1.80 19.38
C ALA A 89 -2.12 1.28 20.81
N GLU A 90 -2.38 -0.01 20.97
CA GLU A 90 -2.58 -0.70 22.26
C GLU A 90 -1.27 -1.01 23.00
N LEU A 91 -0.11 -0.94 22.33
CA LEU A 91 1.18 -1.27 22.94
C LEU A 91 1.49 -0.39 24.15
N THR A 92 1.89 -1.02 25.24
CA THR A 92 2.47 -0.35 26.41
C THR A 92 3.86 0.24 26.09
N ASP A 93 4.35 1.16 26.94
CA ASP A 93 5.69 1.77 26.73
C ASP A 93 6.80 0.71 26.70
N PHE A 94 6.75 -0.25 27.59
CA PHE A 94 7.74 -1.34 27.62
C PHE A 94 7.72 -2.21 26.36
N GLU A 95 6.55 -2.47 25.81
CA GLU A 95 6.43 -3.20 24.55
C GLU A 95 6.95 -2.39 23.35
N ARG A 96 6.70 -1.07 23.34
CA ARG A 96 7.29 -0.15 22.34
C ARG A 96 8.81 -0.19 22.40
N PHE A 97 9.38 -0.18 23.62
CA PHE A 97 10.83 -0.34 23.79
C PHE A 97 11.34 -1.67 23.25
N LYS A 98 10.67 -2.79 23.55
CA LYS A 98 11.02 -4.12 22.99
C LYS A 98 10.99 -4.11 21.47
N VAL A 99 9.95 -3.55 20.86
CA VAL A 99 9.81 -3.42 19.41
C VAL A 99 10.96 -2.59 18.82
N MET A 100 11.33 -1.47 19.46
CA MET A 100 12.46 -0.65 19.05
C MET A 100 13.78 -1.46 19.05
N ARG A 101 14.05 -2.19 20.12
CA ARG A 101 15.24 -3.05 20.25
C ARG A 101 15.29 -4.11 19.15
N GLN A 102 14.18 -4.80 18.90
CA GLN A 102 14.08 -5.81 17.84
C GLN A 102 14.29 -5.21 16.45
N ARG A 103 13.71 -4.03 16.18
CA ARG A 103 13.92 -3.32 14.90
C ARG A 103 15.39 -2.94 14.68
N LYS A 104 16.07 -2.43 15.72
CA LYS A 104 17.51 -2.12 15.66
C LYS A 104 18.35 -3.38 15.40
N SER A 105 18.09 -4.47 16.11
CA SER A 105 18.80 -5.74 15.93
C SER A 105 18.60 -6.29 14.50
N ARG A 106 17.37 -6.29 14.01
CA ARG A 106 17.05 -6.72 12.63
C ARG A 106 17.76 -5.85 11.59
N SER A 107 17.70 -4.52 11.75
CA SER A 107 18.37 -3.59 10.85
C SER A 107 19.88 -3.78 10.83
N HIS A 108 20.48 -4.02 12.00
CA HIS A 108 21.92 -4.29 12.12
C HIS A 108 22.29 -5.60 11.39
N ALA A 109 21.52 -6.67 11.59
CA ALA A 109 21.74 -7.95 10.91
C ALA A 109 21.69 -7.80 9.38
N VAL A 110 20.67 -7.09 8.87
CA VAL A 110 20.55 -6.82 7.43
C VAL A 110 21.73 -6.00 6.91
N LYS A 111 22.11 -4.91 7.61
CA LYS A 111 23.26 -4.08 7.23
C LYS A 111 24.56 -4.90 7.19
N LYS A 112 24.77 -5.79 8.16
CA LYS A 112 25.95 -6.68 8.20
C LYS A 112 26.00 -7.62 6.99
N LEU A 113 24.84 -8.19 6.60
CA LEU A 113 24.76 -9.05 5.42
C LEU A 113 25.00 -8.27 4.12
N VAL A 114 24.40 -7.09 3.99
CA VAL A 114 24.60 -6.22 2.82
C VAL A 114 26.07 -5.80 2.72
N HIS A 115 26.68 -5.36 3.81
CA HIS A 115 28.10 -4.99 3.81
C HIS A 115 29.01 -6.15 3.39
N ARG A 116 28.76 -7.35 3.92
CA ARG A 116 29.48 -8.56 3.51
C ARG A 116 29.29 -8.88 2.02
N ALA A 117 28.08 -8.70 1.48
CA ALA A 117 27.79 -8.94 0.06
C ALA A 117 28.50 -7.91 -0.84
N ILE A 118 28.54 -6.64 -0.45
CA ILE A 118 29.25 -5.56 -1.17
C ILE A 118 30.75 -5.79 -1.14
N SER A 119 31.32 -6.14 0.01
CA SER A 119 32.76 -6.42 0.17
C SER A 119 33.24 -7.62 -0.65
N LYS A 120 32.34 -8.57 -0.95
CA LYS A 120 32.64 -9.73 -1.81
C LYS A 120 32.59 -9.42 -3.30
N LYS A 121 31.94 -8.32 -3.72
CA LYS A 121 31.96 -7.89 -5.13
C LYS A 121 33.31 -7.25 -5.41
N PRO A 122 34.11 -7.73 -6.41
CA PRO A 122 35.35 -7.05 -6.79
C PRO A 122 34.99 -5.62 -7.19
N ALA A 123 35.73 -4.66 -6.64
CA ALA A 123 35.56 -3.26 -6.98
C ALA A 123 35.70 -3.11 -8.51
N LYS A 124 34.62 -2.70 -9.17
CA LYS A 124 34.66 -2.36 -10.58
C LYS A 124 35.64 -1.19 -10.69
N LYS A 125 36.87 -1.45 -11.22
CA LYS A 125 37.86 -0.39 -11.41
C LYS A 125 37.19 0.77 -12.13
N PRO A 126 37.34 2.01 -11.65
CA PRO A 126 36.79 3.14 -12.39
C PRO A 126 37.39 3.13 -13.78
N ALA A 127 36.54 3.21 -14.80
CA ALA A 127 36.98 3.29 -16.19
C ALA A 127 37.97 4.46 -16.28
N LYS A 128 39.18 4.19 -16.78
CA LYS A 128 40.18 5.24 -17.02
C LYS A 128 39.53 6.32 -17.91
N PRO A 129 39.69 7.62 -17.60
CA PRO A 129 39.16 8.65 -18.47
C PRO A 129 39.80 8.49 -19.86
N VAL A 130 38.94 8.38 -20.86
CA VAL A 130 39.34 8.37 -22.26
C VAL A 130 40.06 9.69 -22.51
N LYS A 131 41.36 9.61 -22.80
CA LYS A 131 42.15 10.79 -23.21
C LYS A 131 41.56 11.24 -24.54
N GLU A 132 40.92 12.40 -24.56
CA GLU A 132 40.53 13.06 -25.82
C GLU A 132 41.82 13.41 -26.59
N GLU A 133 41.92 12.85 -27.78
CA GLU A 133 42.98 13.26 -28.71
C GLU A 133 42.71 14.70 -29.20
N PRO A 134 43.77 15.57 -29.27
CA PRO A 134 43.60 16.94 -29.72
C PRO A 134 43.19 16.99 -31.18
N LYS A 135 42.05 17.56 -31.48
CA LYS A 135 41.56 17.84 -32.84
C LYS A 135 42.59 18.73 -33.55
N LYS A 136 43.25 18.19 -34.57
CA LYS A 136 44.13 18.94 -35.49
C LYS A 136 43.29 20.04 -36.15
N GLN A 137 43.64 21.29 -35.89
CA GLN A 137 43.11 22.45 -36.59
C GLN A 137 43.62 22.42 -38.04
N VAL A 138 42.74 22.26 -39.00
CA VAL A 138 43.01 22.42 -40.42
C VAL A 138 43.00 23.92 -40.73
N ALA A 139 44.19 24.50 -40.90
CA ALA A 139 44.34 25.86 -41.34
C ALA A 139 43.83 26.01 -42.77
N LYS A 140 42.81 26.80 -42.97
CA LYS A 140 42.37 27.25 -44.32
C LYS A 140 43.33 28.33 -44.79
N ALA A 141 44.23 27.95 -45.71
CA ALA A 141 45.01 28.92 -46.50
C ALA A 141 44.06 29.67 -47.45
N LYS A 142 43.93 30.97 -47.24
CA LYS A 142 43.44 31.92 -48.24
C LYS A 142 44.47 32.04 -49.34
N LYS A 143 44.13 31.67 -50.57
CA LYS A 143 44.77 32.19 -51.77
C LYS A 143 43.74 33.00 -52.53
N GLY A 144 44.00 34.32 -52.59
CA GLY A 144 43.36 35.23 -53.50
C GLY A 144 43.99 35.15 -54.87
N LYS A 145 43.22 35.47 -55.86
CA LYS A 145 43.57 36.20 -57.12
C LYS A 145 42.32 36.24 -58.00
N LYS A 146 41.99 37.23 -58.34
CA LYS A 146 41.82 38.30 -59.32
C LYS A 146 40.36 38.58 -59.50
#